data_cfa7a382d14c28e650c5b8099621c124
#
_entry.id   cfa7a382d14c28e650c5b8099621c124
#
_cell.length_a   1.000
_cell.length_b   1.000
_cell.length_c   1.000
_cell.angle_alpha   90.00
_cell.angle_beta   90.00
_cell.angle_gamma   90.00
#
_symmetry.space_group_name_H-M   'P 1'
#
loop_
_entity.id
_entity.type
_entity.pdbx_description
1 polymer ?
#
loop_
_entity_poly.entity_id
_entity_poly.type
_entity_poly.pdbx_seq_one_letter_code
_entity_poly.pdbx_strand_id
1 'polypeptide(L)'
;YNSINTIFGQATAAFEVVNQINIEIDSVLVCAGGGGLTAGFAIIMKKYYPKCEIYTAEPEHWNDHEQSFKNNKITPLKSIRPSICDGLLAMEPGEITFKINSAMGVQGLSCDDQHVIDAMKIAKEYFDQKLEPSGAVALGCLIKNRSLFSGKNVVITFSGGNVDDSEYSKLVNRSN
;
A
#
# COMPACT_ATOMS: atom_id res chain seq x y z
N TYR A 1 -0.02 -7.62 12.86
CA TYR A 1 -0.75 -7.77 11.59
C TYR A 1 -1.28 -9.20 11.37
N ASN A 2 -0.56 -10.20 11.78
CA ASN A 2 -0.89 -11.62 11.56
C ASN A 2 -1.95 -12.14 12.56
N SER A 3 -3.07 -11.44 12.69
CA SER A 3 -4.17 -11.74 13.62
C SER A 3 -5.51 -11.38 12.99
N ILE A 4 -6.50 -12.25 13.14
CA ILE A 4 -7.86 -12.04 12.65
C ILE A 4 -8.48 -10.75 13.22
N ASN A 5 -8.27 -10.50 14.51
CA ASN A 5 -8.80 -9.30 15.17
C ASN A 5 -8.18 -8.01 14.58
N THR A 6 -6.88 -8.03 14.30
CA THR A 6 -6.21 -6.91 13.63
C THR A 6 -6.78 -6.70 12.22
N ILE A 7 -6.94 -7.78 11.45
CA ILE A 7 -7.49 -7.70 10.08
C ILE A 7 -8.91 -7.13 10.10
N PHE A 8 -9.77 -7.54 11.04
CA PHE A 8 -11.11 -6.99 11.19
C PHE A 8 -11.09 -5.51 11.57
N GLY A 9 -10.22 -5.11 12.49
CA GLY A 9 -10.02 -3.69 12.82
C GLY A 9 -9.61 -2.87 11.60
N GLN A 10 -8.66 -3.36 10.81
CA GLN A 10 -8.21 -2.69 9.59
C GLN A 10 -9.27 -2.67 8.47
N ALA A 11 -10.16 -3.66 8.42
CA ALA A 11 -11.25 -3.71 7.46
C ALA A 11 -12.27 -2.57 7.63
N THR A 12 -12.33 -1.93 8.80
CA THR A 12 -13.23 -0.79 9.04
C THR A 12 -12.95 0.38 8.10
N ALA A 13 -11.68 0.65 7.77
CA ALA A 13 -11.34 1.70 6.81
C ALA A 13 -11.92 1.42 5.41
N ALA A 14 -11.81 0.18 4.93
CA ALA A 14 -12.42 -0.21 3.65
C ALA A 14 -13.96 -0.16 3.71
N PHE A 15 -14.56 -0.50 4.85
CA PHE A 15 -16.00 -0.39 5.04
C PHE A 15 -16.47 1.06 4.98
N GLU A 16 -15.72 2.01 5.52
CA GLU A 16 -16.01 3.44 5.37
C GLU A 16 -15.91 3.88 3.91
N VAL A 17 -14.89 3.43 3.17
CA VAL A 17 -14.75 3.73 1.73
C VAL A 17 -16.01 3.33 0.97
N VAL A 18 -16.51 2.10 1.15
CA VAL A 18 -17.71 1.62 0.42
C VAL A 18 -18.99 2.36 0.83
N ASN A 19 -19.05 2.94 2.02
CA ASN A 19 -20.19 3.75 2.46
C ASN A 19 -20.14 5.22 2.00
N GLN A 20 -18.96 5.73 1.69
CA GLN A 20 -18.74 7.12 1.31
C GLN A 20 -18.67 7.33 -0.21
N ILE A 21 -18.33 6.30 -0.97
CA ILE A 21 -18.12 6.38 -2.41
C ILE A 21 -19.29 5.75 -3.16
N ASN A 22 -19.90 6.52 -4.07
CA ASN A 22 -21.05 6.10 -4.88
C ASN A 22 -20.71 5.90 -6.37
N ILE A 23 -19.46 5.53 -6.67
CA ILE A 23 -19.00 5.20 -8.02
C ILE A 23 -18.39 3.80 -8.02
N GLU A 24 -18.31 3.18 -9.20
CA GLU A 24 -17.56 1.93 -9.36
C GLU A 24 -16.08 2.15 -9.01
N ILE A 25 -15.50 1.22 -8.25
CA ILE A 25 -14.09 1.24 -7.89
C ILE A 25 -13.39 0.12 -8.68
N ASP A 26 -12.48 0.51 -9.57
CA ASP A 26 -11.76 -0.43 -10.44
C ASP A 26 -10.55 -1.04 -9.74
N SER A 27 -9.86 -0.25 -8.90
CA SER A 27 -8.63 -0.70 -8.25
C SER A 27 -8.44 -0.05 -6.87
N VAL A 28 -7.77 -0.77 -5.97
CA VAL A 28 -7.34 -0.26 -4.66
C VAL A 28 -5.86 -0.58 -4.45
N LEU A 29 -5.07 0.42 -4.06
CA LEU A 29 -3.67 0.28 -3.66
C LEU A 29 -3.54 0.50 -2.16
N VAL A 30 -2.94 -0.44 -1.46
CA VAL A 30 -2.83 -0.45 -0.01
C VAL A 30 -1.37 -0.60 0.41
N CYS A 31 -0.85 0.33 1.22
CA CYS A 31 0.49 0.21 1.79
C CYS A 31 0.60 -1.10 2.59
N ALA A 32 1.65 -1.89 2.35
CA ALA A 32 1.81 -3.20 2.94
C ALA A 32 3.15 -3.36 3.66
N GLY A 33 3.09 -3.57 4.98
CA GLY A 33 4.13 -4.23 5.75
C GLY A 33 3.76 -5.71 5.88
N GLY A 34 3.22 -6.15 7.02
CA GLY A 34 2.79 -7.55 7.17
C GLY A 34 1.47 -7.96 6.50
N GLY A 35 0.81 -7.05 5.76
CA GLY A 35 -0.36 -7.33 4.93
C GLY A 35 -1.72 -7.29 5.63
N GLY A 36 -1.80 -6.85 6.89
CA GLY A 36 -3.07 -6.83 7.65
C GLY A 36 -4.09 -5.82 7.13
N LEU A 37 -3.64 -4.61 6.79
CA LEU A 37 -4.49 -3.58 6.19
C LEU A 37 -5.01 -4.05 4.83
N THR A 38 -4.12 -4.58 3.98
CA THR A 38 -4.49 -5.11 2.67
C THR A 38 -5.52 -6.24 2.78
N ALA A 39 -5.35 -7.17 3.73
CA ALA A 39 -6.30 -8.27 3.95
C ALA A 39 -7.70 -7.74 4.35
N GLY A 40 -7.74 -6.71 5.20
CA GLY A 40 -8.97 -6.03 5.57
C GLY A 40 -9.66 -5.39 4.36
N PHE A 41 -8.92 -4.63 3.56
CA PHE A 41 -9.43 -4.05 2.31
C PHE A 41 -9.90 -5.14 1.34
N ALA A 42 -9.10 -6.20 1.15
CA ALA A 42 -9.43 -7.26 0.20
C ALA A 42 -10.78 -7.94 0.52
N ILE A 43 -11.04 -8.26 1.78
CA ILE A 43 -12.30 -8.87 2.21
C ILE A 43 -13.49 -7.95 1.87
N ILE A 44 -13.41 -6.67 2.24
CA ILE A 44 -14.53 -5.73 2.05
C ILE A 44 -14.70 -5.38 0.57
N MET A 45 -13.62 -5.04 -0.13
CA MET A 45 -13.71 -4.63 -1.53
C MET A 45 -14.22 -5.78 -2.41
N LYS A 46 -13.77 -7.01 -2.21
CA LYS A 46 -14.29 -8.16 -2.97
C LYS A 46 -15.76 -8.47 -2.70
N LYS A 47 -16.25 -8.13 -1.51
CA LYS A 47 -17.67 -8.28 -1.19
C LYS A 47 -18.54 -7.25 -1.91
N TYR A 48 -18.13 -6.00 -1.98
CA TYR A 48 -18.95 -4.89 -2.51
C TYR A 48 -18.61 -4.56 -3.97
N TYR A 49 -17.36 -4.74 -4.38
CA TYR A 49 -16.83 -4.53 -5.74
C TYR A 49 -16.08 -5.79 -6.21
N PRO A 50 -16.78 -6.87 -6.60
CA PRO A 50 -16.13 -8.17 -6.90
C PRO A 50 -15.08 -8.11 -8.01
N LYS A 51 -15.20 -7.16 -8.93
CA LYS A 51 -14.27 -6.96 -10.05
C LYS A 51 -13.07 -6.06 -9.68
N CYS A 52 -13.12 -5.40 -8.53
CA CYS A 52 -12.05 -4.51 -8.10
C CYS A 52 -10.71 -5.26 -8.00
N GLU A 53 -9.68 -4.73 -8.62
CA GLU A 53 -8.30 -5.21 -8.50
C GLU A 53 -7.66 -4.63 -7.25
N ILE A 54 -6.99 -5.46 -6.46
CA ILE A 54 -6.39 -5.04 -5.18
C ILE A 54 -4.90 -5.28 -5.24
N TYR A 55 -4.14 -4.27 -4.81
CA TYR A 55 -2.69 -4.29 -4.86
C TYR A 55 -2.09 -3.98 -3.49
N THR A 56 -1.07 -4.77 -3.08
CA THR A 56 -0.11 -4.30 -2.08
C THR A 56 0.81 -3.28 -2.72
N ALA A 57 1.17 -2.25 -1.97
CA ALA A 57 2.16 -1.25 -2.35
C ALA A 57 3.32 -1.30 -1.35
N GLU A 58 4.53 -1.54 -1.86
CA GLU A 58 5.72 -1.84 -1.08
C GLU A 58 6.93 -1.01 -1.55
N PRO A 59 7.92 -0.76 -0.68
CA PRO A 59 9.23 -0.26 -1.13
C PRO A 59 9.96 -1.32 -1.98
N GLU A 60 10.65 -0.91 -3.04
CA GLU A 60 11.22 -1.81 -4.07
C GLU A 60 12.11 -2.94 -3.52
N HIS A 61 12.89 -2.67 -2.45
CA HIS A 61 13.76 -3.68 -1.84
C HIS A 61 13.15 -4.37 -0.62
N TRP A 62 11.88 -4.09 -0.35
CA TRP A 62 11.09 -4.65 0.75
C TRP A 62 9.75 -5.16 0.22
N ASN A 63 9.78 -5.72 -0.99
CA ASN A 63 8.61 -6.17 -1.76
C ASN A 63 8.32 -7.66 -1.54
N ASP A 64 8.24 -8.04 -0.29
CA ASP A 64 8.03 -9.43 0.14
C ASP A 64 6.67 -10.00 -0.29
N HIS A 65 5.62 -9.20 -0.27
CA HIS A 65 4.31 -9.59 -0.79
C HIS A 65 4.34 -9.81 -2.30
N GLU A 66 4.90 -8.86 -3.07
CA GLU A 66 5.02 -8.99 -4.52
C GLU A 66 5.75 -10.29 -4.91
N GLN A 67 6.89 -10.60 -4.25
CA GLN A 67 7.64 -11.82 -4.50
C GLN A 67 6.87 -13.07 -4.07
N SER A 68 6.17 -13.01 -2.93
CA SER A 68 5.39 -14.13 -2.42
C SER A 68 4.19 -14.46 -3.32
N PHE A 69 3.48 -13.45 -3.85
CA PHE A 69 2.39 -13.67 -4.79
C PHE A 69 2.88 -14.26 -6.12
N LYS A 70 3.99 -13.75 -6.68
CA LYS A 70 4.62 -14.31 -7.89
C LYS A 70 5.00 -15.79 -7.74
N ASN A 71 5.45 -16.16 -6.53
CA ASN A 71 5.89 -17.53 -6.24
C ASN A 71 4.76 -18.42 -5.70
N ASN A 72 3.54 -17.90 -5.49
CA ASN A 72 2.40 -18.59 -4.87
C ASN A 72 2.73 -19.21 -3.50
N LYS A 73 3.67 -18.63 -2.76
CA LYS A 73 4.08 -19.05 -1.41
C LYS A 73 4.80 -17.91 -0.71
N ILE A 74 4.76 -17.91 0.63
CA ILE A 74 5.56 -16.98 1.42
C ILE A 74 7.03 -17.15 1.03
N THR A 75 7.62 -16.06 0.59
CA THR A 75 9.01 -15.99 0.12
C THR A 75 9.73 -14.88 0.87
N PRO A 76 10.47 -15.22 1.95
CA PRO A 76 11.25 -14.24 2.69
C PRO A 76 12.29 -13.55 1.82
N LEU A 77 12.49 -12.25 2.05
CA LEU A 77 13.52 -11.48 1.35
C LEU A 77 14.92 -12.01 1.72
N LYS A 78 15.77 -12.17 0.70
CA LYS A 78 17.16 -12.64 0.88
C LYS A 78 18.17 -11.51 1.02
N SER A 79 17.86 -10.36 0.48
CA SER A 79 18.69 -9.15 0.58
C SER A 79 17.78 -7.95 0.75
N ILE A 80 18.21 -7.04 1.61
CA ILE A 80 17.52 -5.79 1.91
C ILE A 80 18.48 -4.64 1.66
N ARG A 81 17.91 -3.46 1.40
CA ARG A 81 18.65 -2.20 1.32
C ARG A 81 17.99 -1.18 2.24
N PRO A 82 18.72 -0.15 2.67
CA PRO A 82 18.10 0.96 3.36
C PRO A 82 16.91 1.50 2.55
N SER A 83 15.83 1.84 3.22
CA SER A 83 14.66 2.51 2.66
C SER A 83 14.21 3.61 3.61
N ILE A 84 13.65 4.67 3.05
CA ILE A 84 13.02 5.74 3.84
C ILE A 84 11.68 5.31 4.45
N CYS A 85 11.13 4.17 4.03
CA CYS A 85 9.82 3.65 4.44
C CYS A 85 9.95 2.72 5.66
N ASP A 86 10.35 3.27 6.80
CA ASP A 86 10.66 2.52 8.04
C ASP A 86 9.50 1.71 8.61
N GLY A 87 8.26 2.12 8.36
CA GLY A 87 7.05 1.40 8.77
C GLY A 87 6.68 0.17 7.91
N LEU A 88 7.43 -0.09 6.81
CA LEU A 88 7.12 -1.17 5.86
C LEU A 88 8.30 -2.14 5.64
N LEU A 89 9.12 -2.34 6.66
CA LEU A 89 10.33 -3.17 6.59
C LEU A 89 10.07 -4.62 7.07
N ALA A 90 9.01 -5.24 6.59
CA ALA A 90 8.75 -6.65 6.82
C ALA A 90 9.63 -7.52 5.90
N MET A 91 10.15 -8.63 6.42
CA MET A 91 10.96 -9.58 5.65
C MET A 91 10.13 -10.62 4.92
N GLU A 92 8.89 -10.81 5.37
CA GLU A 92 7.93 -11.76 4.81
C GLU A 92 6.49 -11.37 5.20
N PRO A 93 5.49 -11.75 4.38
CA PRO A 93 4.08 -11.58 4.73
C PRO A 93 3.70 -12.38 5.98
N GLY A 94 2.69 -11.93 6.70
CA GLY A 94 2.07 -12.75 7.72
C GLY A 94 1.41 -13.99 7.12
N GLU A 95 1.44 -15.12 7.81
CA GLU A 95 0.86 -16.37 7.31
C GLU A 95 -0.65 -16.25 7.05
N ILE A 96 -1.38 -15.66 8.01
CA ILE A 96 -2.84 -15.46 7.88
C ILE A 96 -3.13 -14.43 6.79
N THR A 97 -2.40 -13.33 6.76
CA THR A 97 -2.60 -12.25 5.79
C THR A 97 -2.27 -12.72 4.37
N PHE A 98 -1.21 -13.50 4.19
CA PHE A 98 -0.86 -14.08 2.89
C PHE A 98 -1.96 -15.00 2.36
N LYS A 99 -2.48 -15.91 3.21
CA LYS A 99 -3.58 -16.81 2.83
C LYS A 99 -4.82 -16.03 2.37
N ILE A 100 -5.21 -14.99 3.10
CA ILE A 100 -6.36 -14.16 2.75
C ILE A 100 -6.10 -13.40 1.46
N ASN A 101 -4.99 -12.68 1.37
CA ASN A 101 -4.66 -11.86 0.22
C ASN A 101 -4.55 -12.70 -1.07
N SER A 102 -3.91 -13.87 -1.00
CA SER A 102 -3.82 -14.80 -2.14
C SER A 102 -5.19 -15.33 -2.56
N ALA A 103 -6.04 -15.72 -1.60
CA ALA A 103 -7.40 -16.20 -1.89
C ALA A 103 -8.28 -15.11 -2.52
N MET A 104 -8.03 -13.83 -2.21
CA MET A 104 -8.75 -12.67 -2.77
C MET A 104 -8.13 -12.17 -4.08
N GLY A 105 -7.07 -12.80 -4.59
CA GLY A 105 -6.42 -12.43 -5.85
C GLY A 105 -5.66 -11.11 -5.78
N VAL A 106 -5.13 -10.76 -4.61
CA VAL A 106 -4.30 -9.55 -4.42
C VAL A 106 -3.00 -9.71 -5.21
N GLN A 107 -2.57 -8.63 -5.85
CA GLN A 107 -1.31 -8.53 -6.59
C GLN A 107 -0.33 -7.61 -5.85
N GLY A 108 0.97 -7.73 -6.14
CA GLY A 108 2.00 -6.87 -5.53
C GLY A 108 2.51 -5.82 -6.51
N LEU A 109 2.73 -4.61 -6.01
CA LEU A 109 3.43 -3.54 -6.70
C LEU A 109 4.49 -2.95 -5.77
N SER A 110 5.59 -2.50 -6.35
CA SER A 110 6.65 -1.84 -5.61
C SER A 110 7.16 -0.58 -6.30
N CYS A 111 7.67 0.38 -5.52
CA CYS A 111 8.28 1.61 -6.03
C CYS A 111 9.54 1.97 -5.24
N ASP A 112 10.43 2.72 -5.88
CA ASP A 112 11.65 3.24 -5.26
C ASP A 112 11.38 4.47 -4.39
N ASP A 113 12.38 4.87 -3.62
CA ASP A 113 12.29 6.00 -2.69
C ASP A 113 11.98 7.33 -3.41
N GLN A 114 12.39 7.50 -4.68
CA GLN A 114 12.09 8.73 -5.41
C GLN A 114 10.59 8.87 -5.72
N HIS A 115 9.93 7.78 -6.14
CA HIS A 115 8.48 7.79 -6.33
C HIS A 115 7.72 8.03 -5.03
N VAL A 116 8.26 7.56 -3.89
CA VAL A 116 7.69 7.84 -2.57
C VAL A 116 7.81 9.33 -2.23
N ILE A 117 8.97 9.95 -2.45
CA ILE A 117 9.18 11.39 -2.23
C ILE A 117 8.24 12.22 -3.12
N ASP A 118 8.10 11.85 -4.39
CA ASP A 118 7.18 12.53 -5.30
C ASP A 118 5.72 12.39 -4.83
N ALA A 119 5.35 11.21 -4.32
CA ALA A 119 4.03 10.97 -3.71
C ALA A 119 3.80 11.85 -2.46
N MET A 120 4.80 12.02 -1.59
CA MET A 120 4.71 12.91 -0.43
C MET A 120 4.47 14.36 -0.85
N LYS A 121 5.16 14.85 -1.90
CA LYS A 121 4.98 16.20 -2.46
C LYS A 121 3.56 16.37 -3.01
N ILE A 122 3.10 15.45 -3.82
CA ILE A 122 1.75 15.45 -4.41
C ILE A 122 0.67 15.40 -3.33
N ALA A 123 0.83 14.53 -2.32
CA ALA A 123 -0.12 14.45 -1.22
C ALA A 123 -0.23 15.77 -0.46
N LYS A 124 0.88 16.47 -0.25
CA LYS A 124 0.86 17.79 0.42
C LYS A 124 0.25 18.86 -0.47
N GLU A 125 0.64 18.92 -1.74
CA GLU A 125 0.23 19.96 -2.67
C GLU A 125 -1.27 19.91 -3.03
N TYR A 126 -1.78 18.69 -3.33
CA TYR A 126 -3.14 18.53 -3.88
C TYR A 126 -4.17 18.12 -2.85
N PHE A 127 -3.76 17.50 -1.74
CA PHE A 127 -4.66 16.98 -0.70
C PHE A 127 -4.45 17.62 0.68
N ASP A 128 -3.45 18.51 0.81
CA ASP A 128 -3.01 19.09 2.09
C ASP A 128 -2.69 18.03 3.16
N GLN A 129 -2.20 16.86 2.73
CA GLN A 129 -1.83 15.76 3.61
C GLN A 129 -0.31 15.65 3.73
N LYS A 130 0.22 15.85 4.94
CA LYS A 130 1.61 15.57 5.26
C LYS A 130 1.73 14.08 5.58
N LEU A 131 2.25 13.30 4.63
CA LEU A 131 2.46 11.86 4.81
C LEU A 131 3.89 11.56 5.24
N GLU A 132 4.05 10.55 6.09
CA GLU A 132 5.34 9.87 6.25
C GLU A 132 5.65 9.02 5.00
N PRO A 133 6.93 8.67 4.75
CA PRO A 133 7.29 7.87 3.57
C PRO A 133 6.47 6.58 3.45
N SER A 134 6.35 5.81 4.53
CA SER A 134 5.59 4.55 4.55
C SER A 134 4.11 4.74 4.20
N GLY A 135 3.51 5.87 4.60
CA GLY A 135 2.13 6.22 4.30
C GLY A 135 1.89 6.64 2.85
N ALA A 136 2.94 7.04 2.12
CA ALA A 136 2.88 7.55 0.76
C ALA A 136 3.14 6.48 -0.31
N VAL A 137 3.59 5.27 0.05
CA VAL A 137 4.01 4.22 -0.89
C VAL A 137 2.91 3.83 -1.88
N ALA A 138 1.64 3.80 -1.45
CA ALA A 138 0.54 3.46 -2.35
C ALA A 138 0.42 4.46 -3.51
N LEU A 139 0.55 5.76 -3.23
CA LEU A 139 0.59 6.78 -4.27
C LEU A 139 1.89 6.68 -5.10
N GLY A 140 3.03 6.38 -4.49
CA GLY A 140 4.29 6.13 -5.19
C GLY A 140 4.18 4.97 -6.20
N CYS A 141 3.56 3.87 -5.81
CA CYS A 141 3.30 2.74 -6.70
C CYS A 141 2.36 3.11 -7.85
N LEU A 142 1.33 3.94 -7.59
CA LEU A 142 0.46 4.45 -8.66
C LEU A 142 1.24 5.30 -9.65
N ILE A 143 2.08 6.23 -9.18
CA ILE A 143 2.90 7.11 -10.04
C ILE A 143 3.81 6.27 -10.95
N LYS A 144 4.52 5.30 -10.38
CA LYS A 144 5.41 4.39 -11.13
C LYS A 144 4.65 3.57 -12.18
N ASN A 145 3.44 3.14 -11.87
CA ASN A 145 2.64 2.25 -12.73
C ASN A 145 1.41 2.93 -13.34
N ARG A 146 1.47 4.25 -13.57
CA ARG A 146 0.32 5.07 -14.00
C ARG A 146 -0.43 4.53 -15.23
N SER A 147 0.26 3.87 -16.15
CA SER A 147 -0.36 3.27 -17.34
C SER A 147 -1.34 2.14 -17.01
N LEU A 148 -1.11 1.39 -15.93
CA LEU A 148 -1.99 0.32 -15.45
C LEU A 148 -3.33 0.86 -14.96
N PHE A 149 -3.34 2.11 -14.50
CA PHE A 149 -4.49 2.75 -13.85
C PHE A 149 -5.15 3.84 -14.71
N SER A 150 -4.71 4.00 -15.95
CA SER A 150 -5.28 5.01 -16.85
C SER A 150 -6.77 4.73 -17.14
N GLY A 151 -7.62 5.75 -16.88
CA GLY A 151 -9.06 5.65 -17.08
C GLY A 151 -9.81 4.86 -16.00
N LYS A 152 -9.14 4.45 -14.90
CA LYS A 152 -9.72 3.72 -13.77
C LYS A 152 -10.06 4.63 -12.60
N ASN A 153 -11.09 4.29 -11.85
CA ASN A 153 -11.36 4.83 -10.52
C ASN A 153 -10.52 4.08 -9.50
N VAL A 154 -9.55 4.75 -8.92
CA VAL A 154 -8.55 4.14 -8.05
C VAL A 154 -8.66 4.70 -6.63
N VAL A 155 -8.79 3.83 -5.65
CA VAL A 155 -8.66 4.18 -4.23
C VAL A 155 -7.21 3.94 -3.79
N ILE A 156 -6.64 4.91 -3.08
CA ILE A 156 -5.27 4.84 -2.57
C ILE A 156 -5.31 5.09 -1.06
N THR A 157 -4.62 4.26 -0.29
CA THR A 157 -4.49 4.51 1.15
C THR A 157 -3.40 5.53 1.44
N PHE A 158 -3.73 6.54 2.23
CA PHE A 158 -2.78 7.41 2.92
C PHE A 158 -2.71 6.92 4.37
N SER A 159 -1.78 6.02 4.66
CA SER A 159 -1.85 5.18 5.86
C SER A 159 -1.10 5.72 7.07
N GLY A 160 -0.42 6.86 6.94
CA GLY A 160 0.31 7.45 8.06
C GLY A 160 0.92 8.81 7.74
N GLY A 161 1.06 9.64 8.77
CA GLY A 161 1.64 10.99 8.69
C GLY A 161 2.54 11.31 9.89
N ASN A 162 3.03 10.29 10.60
CA ASN A 162 3.88 10.45 11.78
C ASN A 162 5.34 10.71 11.40
N VAL A 163 5.58 11.86 10.80
CA VAL A 163 6.91 12.33 10.39
C VAL A 163 7.17 13.73 10.92
N ASP A 164 8.36 13.96 11.49
CA ASP A 164 8.78 15.27 11.96
C ASP A 164 8.91 16.26 10.80
N ASP A 165 8.57 17.55 11.05
CA ASP A 165 8.63 18.59 10.02
C ASP A 165 10.03 18.76 9.43
N SER A 166 11.06 18.62 10.26
CA SER A 166 12.45 18.70 9.82
C SER A 166 12.84 17.53 8.91
N GLU A 167 12.39 16.31 9.21
CA GLU A 167 12.66 15.14 8.39
C GLU A 167 11.85 15.17 7.09
N TYR A 168 10.57 15.52 7.18
CA TYR A 168 9.73 15.74 6.00
C TYR A 168 10.40 16.75 5.05
N SER A 169 10.83 17.90 5.57
CA SER A 169 11.46 18.96 4.77
C SER A 169 12.77 18.49 4.13
N LYS A 170 13.59 17.71 4.83
CA LYS A 170 14.82 17.13 4.25
C LYS A 170 14.52 16.18 3.11
N LEU A 171 13.49 15.35 3.22
CA LEU A 171 13.11 14.39 2.18
C LEU A 171 12.57 15.09 0.93
N VAL A 172 11.58 15.98 1.10
CA VAL A 172 10.92 16.62 -0.04
C VAL A 172 11.74 17.69 -0.75
N ASN A 173 12.75 18.28 -0.07
CA ASN A 173 13.65 19.29 -0.63
C ASN A 173 14.98 18.69 -1.14
N ARG A 174 15.15 17.36 -1.12
CA ARG A 174 16.29 16.74 -1.81
C ARG A 174 16.23 17.10 -3.28
N SER A 175 17.22 17.91 -3.73
CA SER A 175 17.46 18.10 -5.16
C SER A 175 18.02 16.79 -5.73
N ASN A 176 17.49 16.36 -6.84
CA ASN A 176 18.02 15.22 -7.60
C ASN A 176 19.46 15.49 -8.09
#